data_88f944596aa3f432ced71dc0f17ec530
#
_entry.id   88f944596aa3f432ced71dc0f17ec530
#
_cell.length_a   1.000
_cell.length_b   1.000
_cell.length_c   1.000
_cell.angle_alpha   90.00
_cell.angle_beta   90.00
_cell.angle_gamma   90.00
#
_symmetry.space_group_name_H-M   'P 1'
#
loop_
_entity.id
_entity.type
_entity.pdbx_description
1 polymer ?
#
loop_
_entity_poly.entity_id
_entity_poly.type
_entity_poly.pdbx_seq_one_letter_code
_entity_poly.pdbx_strand_id
1 'polypeptide(L)'
;MPSPRSADHPAVSSPQRDTVDSLISQTRRLRGGLDAVRRDTAADPGGADDARLRWQRALCELAVHQLDDLGRHLGELREGLPADHPETDAETSRAGTAPEAGTAAGAAAGSGAAGRAAGGVEATGGARTGRGSLLSRVGSAEWNLLTDEVTWSDELFRIFGRDPGDGGLTLDELPSWVFAEDQPILTGMVTDCLVDGKPIDGEFRVVRADEVVRTIHMAGEPVLDDDGGTASMWAVLRDVSELRRSERAVRESRDTLRHQQRIARTERRLAVEAREAVLPPWRGSLRLPSGDGFPGAGPAAGGAALDLAAHCLPSESGDRIGGEWYDALELPDGRTLLSVGGLTGHGVAATCGMAMLLGAVRGMAVAGIEPGSLMGRLNQLLAVSAQPSLVGAVCGQYDPRTRTLVWAQAGHPAPLLFRQGTGRPLRSPAGVLLGATAGAAYAQAEERLEPGDLLVLHTGRLAREAEGATERLLTLAPRLTAARSPQECVRIVAEAFGDEPRESDACVLIARVAGTGA
;
A
#
# COMPACT_ATOMS: atom_id res chain seq x y z
N MET A 1 27.85 -12.92 43.64
CA MET A 1 28.15 -13.05 42.20
C MET A 1 27.13 -12.23 41.43
N PRO A 2 27.48 -11.11 40.86
CA PRO A 2 26.56 -10.28 40.10
C PRO A 2 26.44 -10.78 38.64
N SER A 3 25.21 -10.76 38.15
CA SER A 3 24.83 -11.09 36.73
C SER A 3 25.47 -10.09 35.76
N PRO A 4 25.83 -10.53 34.55
CA PRO A 4 26.37 -9.65 33.52
C PRO A 4 25.25 -8.79 32.88
N ARG A 5 25.57 -7.52 32.71
CA ARG A 5 24.77 -6.48 32.03
C ARG A 5 24.62 -6.84 30.56
N SER A 6 23.39 -6.82 30.07
CA SER A 6 23.05 -6.79 28.65
C SER A 6 23.74 -5.61 27.98
N ALA A 7 24.51 -5.89 26.95
CA ALA A 7 25.05 -4.88 26.05
C ALA A 7 23.91 -4.40 25.13
N ASP A 8 23.64 -3.12 25.16
CA ASP A 8 22.79 -2.42 24.18
C ASP A 8 23.38 -2.62 22.78
N HIS A 9 22.68 -3.34 21.93
CA HIS A 9 22.92 -3.32 20.48
C HIS A 9 22.19 -2.10 19.91
N PRO A 10 22.86 -1.25 19.12
CA PRO A 10 22.18 -0.16 18.43
C PRO A 10 21.23 -0.76 17.38
N ALA A 11 19.98 -0.29 17.39
CA ALA A 11 18.99 -0.59 16.38
C ALA A 11 19.56 -0.28 14.99
N VAL A 12 19.47 -1.22 14.06
CA VAL A 12 19.89 -1.05 12.67
C VAL A 12 18.83 -0.18 12.00
N SER A 13 19.13 1.12 11.88
CA SER A 13 18.30 2.07 11.16
C SER A 13 18.33 1.78 9.65
N SER A 14 17.24 2.09 8.94
CA SER A 14 17.19 1.87 7.49
C SER A 14 18.22 2.76 6.78
N PRO A 15 18.99 2.26 5.77
CA PRO A 15 20.04 3.03 5.08
C PRO A 15 19.55 4.36 4.48
N GLN A 16 18.27 4.46 4.17
CA GLN A 16 17.65 5.67 3.63
C GLN A 16 17.43 6.74 4.72
N ARG A 17 17.02 6.34 5.92
CA ARG A 17 16.85 7.24 7.07
C ARG A 17 18.18 7.82 7.53
N ASP A 18 19.20 6.99 7.64
CA ASP A 18 20.57 7.42 8.01
C ASP A 18 21.13 8.43 7.03
N THR A 19 20.86 8.24 5.73
CA THR A 19 21.26 9.19 4.70
C THR A 19 20.55 10.54 4.87
N VAL A 20 19.24 10.54 5.13
CA VAL A 20 18.47 11.78 5.33
C VAL A 20 18.90 12.48 6.61
N ASP A 21 19.12 11.77 7.72
CA ASP A 21 19.60 12.35 8.98
C ASP A 21 21.03 12.91 8.85
N SER A 22 21.87 12.26 8.05
CA SER A 22 23.20 12.79 7.69
C SER A 22 23.10 14.11 6.93
N LEU A 23 22.20 14.19 5.93
CA LEU A 23 21.96 15.42 5.16
C LEU A 23 21.39 16.54 6.03
N ILE A 24 20.44 16.25 6.92
CA ILE A 24 19.92 17.22 7.90
C ILE A 24 21.05 17.77 8.79
N SER A 25 21.93 16.89 9.25
CA SER A 25 23.06 17.27 10.08
C SER A 25 24.06 18.15 9.34
N GLN A 26 24.33 17.86 8.07
CA GLN A 26 25.20 18.67 7.20
C GLN A 26 24.59 20.05 6.94
N THR A 27 23.29 20.09 6.62
CA THR A 27 22.56 21.35 6.41
C THR A 27 22.63 22.27 7.63
N ARG A 28 22.43 21.72 8.84
CA ARG A 28 22.54 22.48 10.11
C ARG A 28 23.96 23.01 10.34
N ARG A 29 25.00 22.24 10.02
CA ARG A 29 26.40 22.67 10.15
C ARG A 29 26.73 23.81 9.20
N LEU A 30 26.31 23.71 7.93
CA LEU A 30 26.50 24.76 6.93
C LEU A 30 25.80 26.04 7.34
N ARG A 31 24.56 25.95 7.83
CA ARG A 31 23.82 27.08 8.38
C ARG A 31 24.56 27.75 9.53
N GLY A 32 25.02 26.98 10.51
CA GLY A 32 25.81 27.50 11.62
C GLY A 32 27.09 28.21 11.18
N GLY A 33 27.75 27.71 10.13
CA GLY A 33 28.91 28.35 9.52
C GLY A 33 28.59 29.71 8.90
N LEU A 34 27.48 29.78 8.13
CA LEU A 34 27.00 31.03 7.51
C LEU A 34 26.56 32.06 8.56
N ASP A 35 25.88 31.64 9.63
CA ASP A 35 25.52 32.52 10.75
C ASP A 35 26.72 33.06 11.49
N ALA A 36 27.85 32.33 11.54
CA ALA A 36 29.11 32.83 12.09
C ALA A 36 29.72 33.90 11.17
N VAL A 37 29.78 33.65 9.85
CA VAL A 37 30.27 34.63 8.86
C VAL A 37 29.44 35.91 8.90
N ARG A 38 28.10 35.77 8.99
CA ARG A 38 27.21 36.95 9.11
C ARG A 38 27.50 37.79 10.34
N ARG A 39 27.73 37.16 11.49
CA ARG A 39 28.08 37.86 12.72
C ARG A 39 29.44 38.55 12.63
N ASP A 40 30.43 37.93 12.01
CA ASP A 40 31.76 38.51 11.84
C ASP A 40 31.72 39.73 10.90
N THR A 41 30.90 39.66 9.82
CA THR A 41 30.72 40.80 8.91
C THR A 41 29.84 41.93 9.48
N ALA A 42 29.01 41.64 10.50
CA ALA A 42 28.22 42.65 11.21
C ALA A 42 29.05 43.40 12.30
N ALA A 43 30.15 42.85 12.75
CA ALA A 43 30.98 43.40 13.83
C ALA A 43 32.02 44.41 13.34
N ASP A 44 32.15 44.68 12.05
CA ASP A 44 33.11 45.62 11.48
C ASP A 44 32.46 47.00 11.27
N PRO A 45 32.72 47.99 12.14
CA PRO A 45 32.05 49.30 12.07
C PRO A 45 32.53 50.20 10.92
N GLY A 46 33.56 49.80 10.16
CA GLY A 46 34.07 50.53 9.00
C GLY A 46 33.51 50.06 7.64
N GLY A 47 32.68 48.99 7.64
CA GLY A 47 32.23 48.35 6.40
C GLY A 47 30.83 48.72 5.91
N ALA A 48 30.18 49.73 6.51
CA ALA A 48 28.82 50.11 6.12
C ALA A 48 28.75 50.69 4.66
N ASP A 49 29.83 51.24 4.17
CA ASP A 49 29.93 51.88 2.85
C ASP A 49 30.51 50.99 1.75
N ASP A 50 31.00 49.77 2.08
CA ASP A 50 31.56 48.88 1.07
C ASP A 50 30.47 48.03 0.42
N ALA A 51 30.16 48.31 -0.85
CA ALA A 51 29.21 47.55 -1.70
C ALA A 51 29.51 46.04 -1.72
N ARG A 52 30.78 45.68 -1.57
CA ARG A 52 31.24 44.27 -1.51
C ARG A 52 30.82 43.59 -0.22
N LEU A 53 30.87 44.26 0.93
CA LEU A 53 30.45 43.72 2.21
C LEU A 53 28.91 43.58 2.28
N ARG A 54 28.17 44.53 1.70
CA ARG A 54 26.70 44.44 1.55
C ARG A 54 26.32 43.22 0.70
N TRP A 55 27.01 43.02 -0.43
CA TRP A 55 26.83 41.85 -1.29
C TRP A 55 27.08 40.53 -0.56
N GLN A 56 28.16 40.45 0.24
CA GLN A 56 28.47 39.26 1.04
C GLN A 56 27.38 38.98 2.08
N ARG A 57 26.84 39.99 2.77
CA ARG A 57 25.76 39.80 3.75
C ARG A 57 24.52 39.22 3.10
N ALA A 58 24.07 39.80 2.00
CA ALA A 58 22.87 39.31 1.33
C ALA A 58 23.05 37.92 0.72
N LEU A 59 24.23 37.59 0.21
CA LEU A 59 24.53 36.21 -0.20
C LEU A 59 24.48 35.24 0.98
N CYS A 60 24.96 35.66 2.15
CA CYS A 60 24.88 34.84 3.37
C CYS A 60 23.41 34.66 3.81
N GLU A 61 22.59 35.70 3.78
CA GLU A 61 21.16 35.61 4.12
C GLU A 61 20.39 34.72 3.15
N LEU A 62 20.61 34.90 1.87
CA LEU A 62 20.03 34.02 0.86
C LEU A 62 20.45 32.55 1.08
N ALA A 63 21.72 32.32 1.38
CA ALA A 63 22.23 30.98 1.63
C ALA A 63 21.63 30.37 2.92
N VAL A 64 21.46 31.16 3.99
CA VAL A 64 20.78 30.73 5.22
C VAL A 64 19.34 30.34 4.92
N HIS A 65 18.61 31.17 4.19
CA HIS A 65 17.24 30.88 3.80
C HIS A 65 17.12 29.58 2.97
N GLN A 66 18.04 29.37 2.01
CA GLN A 66 18.10 28.14 1.23
C GLN A 66 18.36 26.89 2.08
N LEU A 67 19.22 27.01 3.08
CA LEU A 67 19.52 25.91 3.99
C LEU A 67 18.34 25.62 4.93
N ASP A 68 17.58 26.63 5.34
CA ASP A 68 16.35 26.45 6.11
C ASP A 68 15.26 25.74 5.31
N ASP A 69 15.07 26.13 4.05
CA ASP A 69 14.14 25.45 3.12
C ASP A 69 14.55 24.00 2.90
N LEU A 70 15.84 23.75 2.62
CA LEU A 70 16.37 22.41 2.44
C LEU A 70 16.19 21.57 3.73
N GLY A 71 16.47 22.16 4.89
CA GLY A 71 16.28 21.50 6.19
C GLY A 71 14.83 21.11 6.45
N ARG A 72 13.89 21.96 6.06
CA ARG A 72 12.43 21.69 6.14
C ARG A 72 12.05 20.52 5.24
N HIS A 73 12.47 20.53 3.97
CA HIS A 73 12.19 19.45 3.01
C HIS A 73 12.78 18.10 3.43
N LEU A 74 14.02 18.11 3.94
CA LEU A 74 14.65 16.90 4.48
C LEU A 74 13.91 16.37 5.72
N GLY A 75 13.40 17.26 6.57
CA GLY A 75 12.56 16.92 7.72
C GLY A 75 11.26 16.23 7.28
N GLU A 76 10.59 16.78 6.27
CA GLU A 76 9.37 16.21 5.70
C GLU A 76 9.62 14.85 5.02
N LEU A 77 10.75 14.69 4.32
CA LEU A 77 11.16 13.41 3.75
C LEU A 77 11.39 12.36 4.86
N ARG A 78 12.02 12.75 5.96
CA ARG A 78 12.24 11.87 7.11
C ARG A 78 10.92 11.38 7.73
N GLU A 79 9.94 12.25 7.88
CA GLU A 79 8.61 11.92 8.40
C GLU A 79 7.80 11.02 7.46
N GLY A 80 8.07 11.08 6.16
CA GLY A 80 7.43 10.23 5.15
C GLY A 80 8.05 8.83 4.98
N LEU A 81 9.22 8.57 5.58
CA LEU A 81 9.84 7.25 5.56
C LEU A 81 9.20 6.32 6.61
N PRO A 82 9.00 5.00 6.30
CA PRO A 82 8.42 4.05 7.24
C PRO A 82 9.20 4.04 8.56
N ALA A 83 8.49 4.01 9.68
CA ALA A 83 9.10 3.87 11.00
C ALA A 83 9.71 2.47 11.10
N ASP A 84 10.93 2.35 11.62
CA ASP A 84 11.55 1.08 11.96
C ASP A 84 10.70 0.41 13.05
N HIS A 85 10.01 -0.69 12.70
CA HIS A 85 9.46 -1.59 13.69
C HIS A 85 10.60 -2.47 14.20
N PRO A 86 10.77 -2.66 15.50
CA PRO A 86 11.72 -3.64 16.02
C PRO A 86 11.19 -5.04 15.66
N GLU A 87 11.86 -5.69 14.71
CA GLU A 87 11.69 -7.12 14.47
C GLU A 87 12.16 -7.84 15.72
N THR A 88 11.26 -8.61 16.35
CA THR A 88 11.58 -9.59 17.35
C THR A 88 12.23 -10.79 16.66
N ASP A 89 13.56 -10.74 16.57
CA ASP A 89 14.36 -11.91 16.20
C ASP A 89 14.30 -12.97 17.29
N ALA A 90 13.76 -14.13 16.92
CA ALA A 90 14.02 -15.38 17.64
C ALA A 90 14.83 -16.31 16.74
N GLU A 91 16.11 -16.41 17.11
CA GLU A 91 17.15 -17.35 16.71
C GLU A 91 16.71 -18.64 16.00
N THR A 92 17.38 -19.03 14.93
CA THR A 92 18.27 -20.21 15.03
C THR A 92 19.30 -20.27 13.89
N SER A 93 20.55 -20.16 14.30
CA SER A 93 21.78 -20.46 13.56
C SER A 93 21.86 -21.95 13.22
N ARG A 94 22.25 -22.29 12.00
CA ARG A 94 23.33 -23.28 11.75
C ARG A 94 23.80 -23.33 10.30
N ALA A 95 25.09 -23.30 10.22
CA ALA A 95 26.00 -23.36 9.08
C ALA A 95 25.86 -24.62 8.19
N GLY A 96 26.24 -24.48 6.95
CA GLY A 96 26.65 -25.62 6.13
C GLY A 96 26.82 -25.34 4.64
N THR A 97 28.02 -24.89 4.26
CA THR A 97 28.76 -25.23 3.01
C THR A 97 28.07 -25.14 1.64
N ALA A 98 28.63 -24.26 0.80
CA ALA A 98 28.58 -24.33 -0.66
C ALA A 98 29.32 -25.58 -1.19
N PRO A 99 29.04 -26.03 -2.42
CA PRO A 99 30.06 -25.90 -3.44
C PRO A 99 29.59 -25.47 -4.87
N GLU A 100 30.61 -25.12 -5.59
CA GLU A 100 30.77 -24.52 -6.89
C GLU A 100 30.09 -25.13 -8.12
N ALA A 101 29.84 -24.23 -9.08
CA ALA A 101 30.15 -24.26 -10.52
C ALA A 101 29.77 -25.47 -11.40
N GLY A 102 29.10 -25.15 -12.49
CA GLY A 102 28.95 -26.03 -13.66
C GLY A 102 28.26 -25.32 -14.83
N THR A 103 29.09 -24.86 -15.76
CA THR A 103 28.82 -24.34 -17.09
C THR A 103 28.11 -25.31 -18.03
N ALA A 104 27.25 -24.77 -18.95
CA ALA A 104 27.16 -25.05 -20.41
C ALA A 104 25.76 -24.67 -20.92
N ALA A 105 25.57 -23.71 -21.81
CA ALA A 105 25.66 -23.70 -23.25
C ALA A 105 24.61 -24.52 -24.00
N GLY A 106 23.88 -23.84 -24.91
CA GLY A 106 23.12 -24.43 -26.03
C GLY A 106 21.74 -23.81 -26.18
N ALA A 107 21.49 -22.80 -26.96
CA ALA A 107 21.39 -22.69 -28.41
C ALA A 107 20.02 -23.11 -29.00
N ALA A 108 19.47 -22.13 -29.76
CA ALA A 108 18.64 -22.23 -30.96
C ALA A 108 17.11 -22.20 -30.76
N ALA A 109 16.48 -21.15 -31.22
CA ALA A 109 16.05 -20.76 -32.58
C ALA A 109 14.57 -21.00 -32.86
N GLY A 110 13.95 -20.00 -33.45
CA GLY A 110 12.80 -20.11 -34.34
C GLY A 110 11.66 -19.13 -34.03
N SER A 111 11.65 -17.99 -34.60
CA SER A 111 11.13 -17.48 -35.86
C SER A 111 9.63 -17.18 -35.83
N GLY A 112 9.33 -15.95 -36.29
CA GLY A 112 8.21 -15.62 -37.12
C GLY A 112 7.51 -14.32 -36.77
N ALA A 113 7.92 -13.22 -37.34
CA ALA A 113 7.37 -12.41 -38.44
C ALA A 113 6.10 -11.66 -38.05
N ALA A 114 5.96 -10.42 -38.16
CA ALA A 114 6.13 -9.38 -39.13
C ALA A 114 5.02 -8.36 -38.92
N GLY A 115 5.32 -7.08 -39.05
CA GLY A 115 4.34 -6.00 -39.11
C GLY A 115 5.00 -4.62 -39.04
N ARG A 116 5.45 -4.15 -40.19
CA ARG A 116 5.99 -2.82 -40.46
C ARG A 116 4.97 -1.72 -40.21
N ALA A 117 5.37 -0.60 -39.61
CA ALA A 117 5.11 0.72 -40.17
C ALA A 117 6.23 1.66 -39.76
N ALA A 118 6.96 2.11 -40.75
CA ALA A 118 7.99 3.12 -40.67
C ALA A 118 7.32 4.51 -40.62
N GLY A 119 7.79 5.37 -39.75
CA GLY A 119 7.58 6.79 -39.78
C GLY A 119 8.83 7.45 -39.22
N GLY A 120 9.79 7.71 -40.10
CA GLY A 120 10.96 8.50 -39.79
C GLY A 120 10.55 9.94 -39.52
N VAL A 121 11.00 10.49 -38.42
CA VAL A 121 11.12 11.94 -38.22
C VAL A 121 12.57 12.23 -37.88
N GLU A 122 13.16 13.01 -38.76
CA GLU A 122 14.54 13.50 -38.73
C GLU A 122 14.86 14.16 -37.39
N ALA A 123 15.98 13.79 -36.83
CA ALA A 123 16.59 14.46 -35.71
C ALA A 123 17.18 15.79 -36.18
N THR A 124 16.41 16.85 -36.08
CA THR A 124 16.94 18.22 -36.06
C THR A 124 17.42 18.51 -34.65
N GLY A 125 18.66 18.94 -34.56
CA GLY A 125 19.39 19.24 -33.35
C GLY A 125 18.61 20.11 -32.38
N GLY A 126 18.10 19.49 -31.33
CA GLY A 126 17.48 20.17 -30.19
C GLY A 126 18.58 20.59 -29.24
N ALA A 127 18.65 21.87 -29.00
CA ALA A 127 19.44 22.52 -27.99
C ALA A 127 19.39 21.73 -26.67
N ARG A 128 20.55 21.33 -26.18
CA ARG A 128 20.78 21.02 -24.79
C ARG A 128 20.37 22.24 -23.99
N THR A 129 19.15 22.26 -23.48
CA THR A 129 18.77 23.16 -22.39
C THR A 129 19.61 22.70 -21.20
N GLY A 130 20.75 23.41 -21.04
CA GLY A 130 21.61 23.24 -19.88
C GLY A 130 20.75 23.33 -18.63
N ARG A 131 20.96 22.41 -17.69
CA ARG A 131 20.61 22.62 -16.29
C ARG A 131 21.24 23.96 -15.91
N GLY A 132 20.45 25.02 -15.95
CA GLY A 132 20.89 26.35 -15.55
C GLY A 132 21.47 26.24 -14.16
N SER A 133 22.68 26.73 -13.98
CA SER A 133 23.32 26.87 -12.70
C SER A 133 22.32 27.50 -11.72
N LEU A 134 22.26 27.04 -10.47
CA LEU A 134 21.41 27.66 -9.44
C LEU A 134 21.66 29.16 -9.33
N LEU A 135 22.86 29.63 -9.67
CA LEU A 135 23.26 31.04 -9.72
C LEU A 135 22.57 31.84 -10.85
N SER A 136 22.15 31.18 -11.94
CA SER A 136 21.45 31.85 -13.07
C SER A 136 20.01 32.24 -12.76
N ARG A 137 19.53 31.97 -11.56
CA ARG A 137 18.17 32.28 -11.08
C ARG A 137 18.14 33.32 -9.98
N VAL A 138 19.26 33.95 -9.67
CA VAL A 138 19.42 34.96 -8.64
C VAL A 138 19.99 36.20 -9.27
N GLY A 139 19.25 37.28 -9.21
CA GLY A 139 19.70 38.58 -9.66
C GLY A 139 19.70 39.60 -8.51
N SER A 140 20.41 40.70 -8.68
CA SER A 140 20.44 41.81 -7.75
C SER A 140 20.00 43.09 -8.41
N ALA A 141 19.42 43.97 -7.60
CA ALA A 141 19.05 45.32 -7.99
C ALA A 141 19.46 46.30 -6.91
N GLU A 142 19.83 47.52 -7.32
CA GLU A 142 20.02 48.68 -6.46
C GLU A 142 19.24 49.87 -7.07
N TRP A 143 18.47 50.53 -6.24
CA TRP A 143 17.72 51.74 -6.58
C TRP A 143 18.29 52.87 -5.73
N ASN A 144 18.96 53.82 -6.39
CA ASN A 144 19.49 55.02 -5.76
C ASN A 144 18.40 56.09 -5.75
N LEU A 145 17.88 56.45 -4.58
CA LEU A 145 16.77 57.41 -4.42
C LEU A 145 17.23 58.86 -4.53
N LEU A 146 18.54 59.11 -4.46
CA LEU A 146 19.10 60.46 -4.57
C LEU A 146 19.39 60.83 -6.02
N THR A 147 19.72 59.85 -6.88
CA THR A 147 20.10 60.05 -8.29
C THR A 147 19.09 59.50 -9.28
N ASP A 148 18.05 58.79 -8.80
CA ASP A 148 17.10 58.02 -9.62
C ASP A 148 17.78 56.93 -10.49
N GLU A 149 19.02 56.56 -10.16
CA GLU A 149 19.74 55.54 -10.90
C GLU A 149 19.32 54.13 -10.45
N VAL A 150 19.09 53.24 -11.44
CA VAL A 150 18.73 51.86 -11.20
C VAL A 150 19.78 50.95 -11.80
N THR A 151 20.38 50.09 -10.97
CA THR A 151 21.39 49.12 -11.40
C THR A 151 20.85 47.71 -11.23
N TRP A 152 20.78 46.94 -12.32
CA TRP A 152 20.40 45.53 -12.32
C TRP A 152 21.56 44.64 -12.76
N SER A 153 21.66 43.46 -12.16
CA SER A 153 22.56 42.40 -12.68
C SER A 153 22.00 41.78 -13.96
N ASP A 154 22.87 41.21 -14.79
CA ASP A 154 22.51 40.49 -16.01
C ASP A 154 21.51 39.36 -15.75
N GLU A 155 21.62 38.70 -14.60
CA GLU A 155 20.73 37.64 -14.16
C GLU A 155 19.30 38.17 -13.92
N LEU A 156 19.16 39.39 -13.37
CA LEU A 156 17.87 39.97 -13.11
C LEU A 156 17.14 40.32 -14.40
N PHE A 157 17.85 40.89 -15.40
CA PHE A 157 17.29 41.08 -16.74
C PHE A 157 16.76 39.76 -17.33
N ARG A 158 17.49 38.65 -17.17
CA ARG A 158 17.06 37.30 -17.63
C ARG A 158 15.84 36.79 -16.87
N ILE A 159 15.76 37.03 -15.55
CA ILE A 159 14.61 36.66 -14.73
C ILE A 159 13.35 37.39 -15.21
N PHE A 160 13.44 38.69 -15.43
CA PHE A 160 12.32 39.48 -15.92
C PHE A 160 12.08 39.33 -17.43
N GLY A 161 13.03 38.81 -18.19
CA GLY A 161 12.94 38.67 -19.64
C GLY A 161 13.03 40.02 -20.35
N ARG A 162 13.83 40.97 -19.80
CA ARG A 162 14.13 42.28 -20.38
C ARG A 162 15.49 42.30 -21.07
N ASP A 163 15.64 43.17 -22.05
CA ASP A 163 16.94 43.46 -22.64
C ASP A 163 17.70 44.42 -21.72
N PRO A 164 19.00 44.15 -21.44
CA PRO A 164 19.83 45.09 -20.67
C PRO A 164 19.87 46.53 -21.24
N GLY A 165 19.70 46.68 -22.56
CA GLY A 165 19.61 47.98 -23.22
C GLY A 165 18.42 48.81 -22.81
N ASP A 166 17.34 48.20 -22.29
CA ASP A 166 16.14 48.92 -21.82
C ASP A 166 16.32 49.48 -20.39
N GLY A 167 17.41 49.19 -19.72
CA GLY A 167 17.65 49.60 -18.35
C GLY A 167 16.82 48.84 -17.31
N GLY A 168 17.16 49.02 -16.02
CA GLY A 168 16.39 48.46 -14.90
C GLY A 168 15.07 49.18 -14.70
N LEU A 169 14.08 48.51 -14.10
CA LEU A 169 12.79 49.10 -13.73
C LEU A 169 12.96 49.99 -12.50
N THR A 170 12.42 51.20 -12.56
CA THR A 170 12.30 52.06 -11.38
C THR A 170 11.31 51.46 -10.38
N LEU A 171 11.33 51.94 -9.13
CA LEU A 171 10.37 51.47 -8.10
C LEU A 171 8.92 51.76 -8.48
N ASP A 172 8.66 52.83 -9.27
CA ASP A 172 7.33 53.17 -9.77
C ASP A 172 6.90 52.28 -10.94
N GLU A 173 7.84 51.80 -11.74
CA GLU A 173 7.56 50.90 -12.88
C GLU A 173 7.44 49.42 -12.45
N LEU A 174 8.15 49.02 -11.43
CA LEU A 174 8.21 47.63 -10.97
C LEU A 174 6.82 47.00 -10.70
N PRO A 175 5.85 47.70 -10.04
CA PRO A 175 4.51 47.16 -9.82
C PRO A 175 3.76 46.81 -11.11
N SER A 176 4.04 47.51 -12.23
CA SER A 176 3.38 47.25 -13.52
C SER A 176 3.76 45.86 -14.11
N TRP A 177 4.85 45.29 -13.69
CA TRP A 177 5.32 43.95 -14.06
C TRP A 177 4.86 42.87 -13.08
N VAL A 178 4.25 43.25 -11.96
CA VAL A 178 3.76 42.32 -10.94
C VAL A 178 2.31 41.96 -11.24
N PHE A 179 1.98 40.70 -10.99
CA PHE A 179 0.61 40.19 -11.11
C PHE A 179 -0.33 41.03 -10.27
N ALA A 180 -1.48 41.43 -10.83
CA ALA A 180 -2.35 42.46 -10.24
C ALA A 180 -2.72 42.21 -8.76
N GLU A 181 -2.93 40.93 -8.38
CA GLU A 181 -3.26 40.55 -7.00
C GLU A 181 -2.08 40.75 -6.04
N ASP A 182 -0.83 40.69 -6.54
CA ASP A 182 0.38 40.77 -5.72
C ASP A 182 0.97 42.19 -5.65
N GLN A 183 0.47 43.14 -6.47
CA GLN A 183 0.93 44.54 -6.46
C GLN A 183 0.83 45.19 -5.06
N PRO A 184 -0.27 45.02 -4.30
CA PRO A 184 -0.34 45.56 -2.94
C PRO A 184 0.71 44.99 -2.01
N ILE A 185 1.10 43.72 -2.18
CA ILE A 185 2.12 43.05 -1.37
C ILE A 185 3.48 43.68 -1.62
N LEU A 186 3.87 43.81 -2.90
CA LEU A 186 5.13 44.46 -3.27
C LEU A 186 5.18 45.91 -2.79
N THR A 187 4.11 46.68 -3.07
CA THR A 187 4.03 48.09 -2.67
C THR A 187 4.15 48.24 -1.16
N GLY A 188 3.50 47.39 -0.38
CA GLY A 188 3.62 47.39 1.08
C GLY A 188 5.05 47.12 1.55
N MET A 189 5.72 46.10 1.00
CA MET A 189 7.11 45.75 1.37
C MET A 189 8.09 46.87 1.01
N VAL A 190 7.94 47.47 -0.17
CA VAL A 190 8.79 48.60 -0.59
C VAL A 190 8.53 49.82 0.28
N THR A 191 7.28 50.15 0.58
CA THR A 191 6.92 51.31 1.44
C THR A 191 7.49 51.12 2.85
N ASP A 192 7.32 49.94 3.45
CA ASP A 192 7.87 49.63 4.78
C ASP A 192 9.41 49.75 4.79
N CYS A 193 10.06 49.36 3.68
CA CYS A 193 11.51 49.46 3.55
C CYS A 193 11.97 50.92 3.47
N LEU A 194 11.31 51.71 2.66
CA LEU A 194 11.72 53.09 2.40
C LEU A 194 11.35 54.05 3.55
N VAL A 195 10.20 53.86 4.20
CA VAL A 195 9.66 54.74 5.24
C VAL A 195 10.08 54.29 6.64
N ASP A 196 9.97 53.00 6.93
CA ASP A 196 10.21 52.45 8.26
C ASP A 196 11.61 51.83 8.42
N GLY A 197 12.42 51.80 7.34
CA GLY A 197 13.75 51.19 7.37
C GLY A 197 13.71 49.67 7.59
N LYS A 198 12.59 49.00 7.30
CA LYS A 198 12.45 47.56 7.48
C LYS A 198 13.06 46.78 6.33
N PRO A 199 13.69 45.63 6.55
CA PRO A 199 14.16 44.78 5.47
C PRO A 199 12.97 44.19 4.69
N ILE A 200 13.14 44.02 3.37
CA ILE A 200 12.21 43.32 2.50
C ILE A 200 12.49 41.81 2.57
N ASP A 201 11.44 41.03 2.78
CA ASP A 201 11.47 39.55 2.65
C ASP A 201 10.07 39.09 2.25
N GLY A 202 9.91 38.73 0.96
CA GLY A 202 8.61 38.29 0.47
C GLY A 202 8.61 37.75 -0.95
N GLU A 203 7.50 37.13 -1.30
CA GLU A 203 7.28 36.54 -2.62
C GLU A 203 6.14 37.25 -3.35
N PHE A 204 6.33 37.43 -4.64
CA PHE A 204 5.31 37.95 -5.54
C PHE A 204 5.49 37.35 -6.94
N ARG A 205 4.44 37.42 -7.76
CA ARG A 205 4.45 36.93 -9.13
C ARG A 205 4.72 38.10 -10.10
N VAL A 206 5.68 37.91 -10.99
CA VAL A 206 5.95 38.82 -12.10
C VAL A 206 5.40 38.23 -13.39
N VAL A 207 4.88 39.12 -14.26
CA VAL A 207 4.43 38.79 -15.61
C VAL A 207 5.47 39.33 -16.59
N ARG A 208 6.16 38.43 -17.27
CA ARG A 208 7.20 38.77 -18.25
C ARG A 208 6.58 39.29 -19.55
N ALA A 209 7.39 39.92 -20.40
CA ALA A 209 6.98 40.39 -21.72
C ALA A 209 6.46 39.25 -22.64
N ASP A 210 6.89 37.98 -22.40
CA ASP A 210 6.42 36.78 -23.08
C ASP A 210 5.17 36.15 -22.41
N GLU A 211 4.47 36.89 -21.54
CA GLU A 211 3.31 36.48 -20.75
C GLU A 211 3.59 35.32 -19.77
N VAL A 212 4.82 34.92 -19.62
CA VAL A 212 5.20 33.85 -18.65
C VAL A 212 5.19 34.43 -17.24
N VAL A 213 4.42 33.79 -16.36
CA VAL A 213 4.37 34.16 -14.93
C VAL A 213 5.51 33.45 -14.18
N ARG A 214 6.28 34.24 -13.42
CA ARG A 214 7.35 33.80 -12.55
C ARG A 214 7.05 34.17 -11.11
N THR A 215 7.30 33.28 -10.17
CA THR A 215 7.27 33.59 -8.74
C THR A 215 8.66 34.02 -8.32
N ILE A 216 8.78 35.23 -7.82
CA ILE A 216 10.04 35.82 -7.38
C ILE A 216 10.02 35.97 -5.86
N HIS A 217 11.07 35.52 -5.23
CA HIS A 217 11.38 35.83 -3.85
C HIS A 217 12.34 37.01 -3.82
N MET A 218 11.99 38.08 -3.13
CA MET A 218 12.79 39.28 -2.96
C MET A 218 13.23 39.42 -1.51
N ALA A 219 14.53 39.57 -1.30
CA ALA A 219 15.12 39.95 -0.04
C ALA A 219 15.95 41.23 -0.24
N GLY A 220 15.74 42.23 0.59
CA GLY A 220 16.39 43.53 0.40
C GLY A 220 16.47 44.35 1.69
N GLU A 221 17.35 45.34 1.68
CA GLU A 221 17.58 46.26 2.79
C GLU A 221 17.70 47.69 2.33
N PRO A 222 17.24 48.67 3.15
CA PRO A 222 17.50 50.08 2.88
C PRO A 222 18.94 50.42 3.23
N VAL A 223 19.53 51.36 2.49
CA VAL A 223 20.81 52.00 2.80
C VAL A 223 20.50 53.41 3.25
N LEU A 224 20.87 53.72 4.50
CA LEU A 224 20.60 55.03 5.10
C LEU A 224 21.74 55.99 4.79
N ASP A 225 21.38 57.27 4.63
CA ASP A 225 22.32 58.38 4.57
C ASP A 225 22.79 58.82 5.98
N ASP A 226 23.69 59.82 6.06
CA ASP A 226 24.22 60.35 7.31
C ASP A 226 23.15 61.01 8.20
N ASP A 227 22.01 61.41 7.65
CA ASP A 227 20.87 62.02 8.32
C ASP A 227 19.82 61.00 8.76
N GLY A 228 20.04 59.70 8.46
CA GLY A 228 19.15 58.59 8.78
C GLY A 228 17.98 58.41 7.80
N GLY A 229 18.00 59.12 6.68
CA GLY A 229 17.06 58.93 5.54
C GLY A 229 17.49 57.74 4.66
N THR A 230 16.56 57.17 3.92
CA THR A 230 16.87 56.10 2.96
C THR A 230 17.50 56.67 1.70
N ALA A 231 18.80 56.50 1.49
CA ALA A 231 19.54 56.95 0.31
C ALA A 231 19.42 56.03 -0.89
N SER A 232 19.45 54.72 -0.63
CA SER A 232 19.20 53.69 -1.67
C SER A 232 18.52 52.46 -1.08
N MET A 233 17.97 51.62 -1.93
CA MET A 233 17.46 50.29 -1.59
C MET A 233 18.20 49.27 -2.41
N TRP A 234 18.66 48.24 -1.76
CA TRP A 234 19.32 47.14 -2.41
C TRP A 234 18.55 45.83 -2.18
N ALA A 235 18.42 45.00 -3.23
CA ALA A 235 17.69 43.76 -3.13
C ALA A 235 18.29 42.63 -3.98
N VAL A 236 18.07 41.41 -3.53
CA VAL A 236 18.29 40.16 -4.28
C VAL A 236 16.93 39.59 -4.64
N LEU A 237 16.77 39.25 -5.91
CA LEU A 237 15.56 38.63 -6.43
C LEU A 237 15.88 37.25 -6.98
N ARG A 238 15.12 36.25 -6.54
CA ARG A 238 15.30 34.85 -6.92
C ARG A 238 14.05 34.32 -7.60
N ASP A 239 14.21 33.68 -8.78
CA ASP A 239 13.13 32.90 -9.40
C ASP A 239 12.93 31.58 -8.64
N VAL A 240 11.84 31.48 -7.89
CA VAL A 240 11.43 30.30 -7.12
C VAL A 240 10.31 29.50 -7.79
N SER A 241 10.00 29.81 -9.05
CA SER A 241 8.86 29.22 -9.78
C SER A 241 8.92 27.69 -9.87
N GLU A 242 10.10 27.11 -10.12
CA GLU A 242 10.25 25.66 -10.18
C GLU A 242 10.11 25.02 -8.80
N LEU A 243 10.68 25.66 -7.77
CA LEU A 243 10.55 25.20 -6.40
C LEU A 243 9.07 25.14 -5.99
N ARG A 244 8.34 26.22 -6.22
CA ARG A 244 6.91 26.29 -5.87
C ARG A 244 6.03 25.33 -6.68
N ARG A 245 6.40 25.05 -7.94
CA ARG A 245 5.73 24.02 -8.75
C ARG A 245 5.99 22.62 -8.20
N SER A 246 7.23 22.33 -7.84
CA SER A 246 7.61 21.03 -7.26
C SER A 246 6.91 20.79 -5.92
N GLU A 247 6.90 21.78 -5.03
CA GLU A 247 6.18 21.69 -3.74
C GLU A 247 4.69 21.41 -3.92
N ARG A 248 4.03 22.10 -4.85
CA ARG A 248 2.61 21.88 -5.15
C ARG A 248 2.37 20.46 -5.65
N ALA A 249 3.18 19.97 -6.61
CA ALA A 249 3.07 18.62 -7.13
C ALA A 249 3.24 17.54 -6.04
N VAL A 250 4.19 17.76 -5.10
CA VAL A 250 4.39 16.85 -3.96
C VAL A 250 3.18 16.87 -3.01
N ARG A 251 2.62 18.05 -2.71
CA ARG A 251 1.42 18.15 -1.86
C ARG A 251 0.22 17.44 -2.50
N GLU A 252 -0.05 17.71 -3.78
CA GLU A 252 -1.14 17.07 -4.53
C GLU A 252 -0.98 15.55 -4.58
N SER A 253 0.25 15.07 -4.80
CA SER A 253 0.53 13.63 -4.78
C SER A 253 0.28 13.01 -3.40
N ARG A 254 0.73 13.67 -2.32
CA ARG A 254 0.47 13.23 -0.95
C ARG A 254 -1.01 13.19 -0.61
N ASP A 255 -1.76 14.21 -1.00
CA ASP A 255 -3.20 14.28 -0.72
C ASP A 255 -3.96 13.20 -1.49
N THR A 256 -3.56 12.93 -2.74
CA THR A 256 -4.10 11.82 -3.54
C THR A 256 -3.84 10.47 -2.87
N LEU A 257 -2.60 10.22 -2.43
CA LEU A 257 -2.24 8.99 -1.72
C LEU A 257 -3.02 8.81 -0.41
N ARG A 258 -3.15 9.88 0.38
CA ARG A 258 -3.95 9.86 1.62
C ARG A 258 -5.42 9.55 1.35
N HIS A 259 -5.96 10.12 0.28
CA HIS A 259 -7.34 9.86 -0.12
C HIS A 259 -7.54 8.40 -0.51
N GLN A 260 -6.66 7.84 -1.34
CA GLN A 260 -6.68 6.44 -1.75
C GLN A 260 -6.57 5.49 -0.53
N GLN A 261 -5.66 5.79 0.41
CA GLN A 261 -5.52 5.00 1.64
C GLN A 261 -6.78 5.03 2.51
N ARG A 262 -7.48 6.17 2.59
CA ARG A 262 -8.75 6.27 3.33
C ARG A 262 -9.84 5.41 2.68
N ILE A 263 -9.97 5.47 1.35
CA ILE A 263 -10.93 4.63 0.61
C ILE A 263 -10.64 3.16 0.87
N ALA A 264 -9.39 2.71 0.65
CA ALA A 264 -8.99 1.32 0.85
C ALA A 264 -9.26 0.82 2.29
N ARG A 265 -9.00 1.65 3.32
CA ARG A 265 -9.32 1.31 4.71
C ARG A 265 -10.82 1.16 4.95
N THR A 266 -11.64 2.02 4.34
CA THR A 266 -13.11 1.97 4.48
C THR A 266 -13.66 0.73 3.79
N GLU A 267 -13.23 0.45 2.57
CA GLU A 267 -13.62 -0.75 1.82
C GLU A 267 -13.23 -2.03 2.58
N ARG A 268 -12.02 -2.07 3.13
CA ARG A 268 -11.57 -3.21 3.94
C ARG A 268 -12.47 -3.42 5.16
N ARG A 269 -12.78 -2.35 5.90
CA ARG A 269 -13.66 -2.46 7.07
C ARG A 269 -15.02 -3.01 6.69
N LEU A 270 -15.62 -2.50 5.62
CA LEU A 270 -16.91 -2.98 5.12
C LEU A 270 -16.85 -4.44 4.69
N ALA A 271 -15.77 -4.87 4.03
CA ALA A 271 -15.61 -6.25 3.63
C ALA A 271 -15.46 -7.20 4.85
N VAL A 272 -14.70 -6.78 5.90
CA VAL A 272 -14.61 -7.54 7.17
C VAL A 272 -15.97 -7.69 7.82
N GLU A 273 -16.67 -6.57 8.03
CA GLU A 273 -17.99 -6.56 8.69
C GLU A 273 -19.01 -7.42 7.92
N ALA A 274 -19.03 -7.30 6.59
CA ALA A 274 -19.91 -8.10 5.74
C ALA A 274 -19.58 -9.60 5.81
N ARG A 275 -18.29 -9.96 5.81
CA ARG A 275 -17.84 -11.34 5.94
C ARG A 275 -18.20 -11.94 7.28
N GLU A 276 -17.98 -11.22 8.38
CA GLU A 276 -18.33 -11.68 9.73
C GLU A 276 -19.85 -11.87 9.90
N ALA A 277 -20.65 -11.07 9.21
CA ALA A 277 -22.11 -11.20 9.23
C ALA A 277 -22.62 -12.45 8.48
N VAL A 278 -21.86 -12.96 7.51
CA VAL A 278 -22.31 -14.06 6.63
C VAL A 278 -21.73 -15.41 7.01
N LEU A 279 -20.45 -15.43 7.43
CA LEU A 279 -19.81 -16.66 7.87
C LEU A 279 -20.47 -17.18 9.16
N PRO A 280 -20.48 -18.51 9.39
CA PRO A 280 -21.09 -19.08 10.55
C PRO A 280 -20.52 -18.48 11.85
N PRO A 281 -21.37 -18.07 12.81
CA PRO A 281 -20.92 -17.37 14.02
C PRO A 281 -20.24 -18.28 15.05
N TRP A 282 -20.20 -19.58 14.81
CA TRP A 282 -19.61 -20.51 15.76
C TRP A 282 -18.08 -20.37 15.82
N ARG A 283 -17.62 -19.93 16.96
CA ARG A 283 -16.21 -19.86 17.31
C ARG A 283 -15.92 -21.04 18.27
N GLY A 284 -15.06 -21.96 17.81
CA GLY A 284 -14.75 -23.16 18.59
C GLY A 284 -15.33 -24.43 17.98
N SER A 285 -15.80 -25.38 18.82
CA SER A 285 -16.42 -26.63 18.35
C SER A 285 -17.92 -26.46 18.14
N LEU A 286 -18.39 -27.07 17.08
CA LEU A 286 -19.83 -27.24 16.81
C LEU A 286 -20.07 -28.74 16.67
N ARG A 287 -21.18 -29.24 17.26
CA ARG A 287 -21.61 -30.62 17.07
C ARG A 287 -22.93 -30.62 16.30
N LEU A 288 -22.98 -31.38 15.19
CA LEU A 288 -24.18 -31.52 14.37
C LEU A 288 -24.47 -33.02 14.08
N PRO A 289 -25.74 -33.44 14.13
CA PRO A 289 -26.90 -32.66 14.57
C PRO A 289 -26.84 -32.30 16.06
N SER A 290 -27.42 -31.14 16.40
CA SER A 290 -27.34 -30.54 17.74
C SER A 290 -28.24 -31.16 18.80
N GLY A 291 -29.05 -32.11 18.45
CA GLY A 291 -30.05 -32.71 19.38
C GLY A 291 -31.27 -31.83 19.69
N ASP A 292 -31.13 -30.52 19.45
CA ASP A 292 -32.21 -29.52 19.61
C ASP A 292 -32.98 -29.28 18.29
N GLY A 293 -32.88 -30.23 17.38
CA GLY A 293 -33.29 -30.22 15.98
C GLY A 293 -34.45 -29.30 15.58
N PHE A 294 -34.63 -29.06 14.29
CA PHE A 294 -35.76 -28.28 13.74
C PHE A 294 -37.09 -28.68 14.41
N PRO A 295 -37.97 -27.71 14.79
CA PRO A 295 -39.28 -28.01 15.32
C PRO A 295 -40.06 -28.94 14.38
N GLY A 296 -40.23 -30.20 14.77
CA GLY A 296 -40.89 -31.23 13.95
C GLY A 296 -40.00 -32.36 13.45
N ALA A 297 -38.69 -32.27 13.57
CA ALA A 297 -37.77 -33.40 13.37
C ALA A 297 -37.85 -34.29 14.62
N GLY A 298 -38.27 -35.53 14.47
CA GLY A 298 -38.26 -36.50 15.55
C GLY A 298 -36.84 -36.69 16.12
N PRO A 299 -36.69 -37.16 17.37
CA PRO A 299 -35.37 -37.34 17.96
C PRO A 299 -34.53 -38.22 17.05
N ALA A 300 -33.33 -37.69 16.66
CA ALA A 300 -32.35 -38.46 15.90
C ALA A 300 -31.80 -39.59 16.78
N ALA A 301 -32.56 -40.67 16.84
CA ALA A 301 -32.17 -41.85 17.61
C ALA A 301 -30.95 -42.51 16.96
N GLY A 302 -29.77 -42.38 17.60
CA GLY A 302 -28.66 -43.32 17.42
C GLY A 302 -27.69 -43.04 16.24
N GLY A 303 -27.69 -41.88 15.63
CA GLY A 303 -26.76 -41.53 14.56
C GLY A 303 -25.40 -41.00 15.05
N ALA A 304 -24.35 -41.20 14.27
CA ALA A 304 -23.03 -40.65 14.57
C ALA A 304 -22.95 -39.18 14.18
N ALA A 305 -22.96 -38.26 15.16
CA ALA A 305 -22.82 -36.83 14.95
C ALA A 305 -21.43 -36.46 14.39
N LEU A 306 -21.31 -35.25 13.81
CA LEU A 306 -20.04 -34.65 13.48
C LEU A 306 -19.63 -33.62 14.53
N ASP A 307 -18.44 -33.74 15.05
CA ASP A 307 -17.76 -32.67 15.78
C ASP A 307 -16.96 -31.84 14.78
N LEU A 308 -17.21 -30.53 14.76
CA LEU A 308 -16.73 -29.63 13.74
C LEU A 308 -15.84 -28.53 14.30
N ALA A 309 -14.83 -28.12 13.56
CA ALA A 309 -14.08 -26.90 13.78
C ALA A 309 -13.65 -26.30 12.45
N ALA A 310 -13.56 -24.98 12.38
CA ALA A 310 -13.10 -24.29 11.19
C ALA A 310 -12.22 -23.10 11.54
N HIS A 311 -11.38 -22.72 10.58
CA HIS A 311 -10.51 -21.55 10.70
C HIS A 311 -10.24 -20.95 9.33
N CYS A 312 -10.12 -19.63 9.31
CA CYS A 312 -9.61 -18.91 8.15
C CYS A 312 -8.27 -18.29 8.48
N LEU A 313 -7.27 -18.63 7.70
CA LEU A 313 -5.94 -18.08 7.74
C LEU A 313 -5.92 -16.79 6.92
N PRO A 314 -5.52 -15.65 7.50
CA PRO A 314 -5.54 -14.37 6.78
C PRO A 314 -4.45 -14.31 5.70
N SER A 315 -4.66 -13.44 4.69
CA SER A 315 -3.62 -13.09 3.71
C SER A 315 -2.48 -12.31 4.36
N GLU A 316 -1.27 -12.41 3.80
CA GLU A 316 -0.06 -11.74 4.31
C GLU A 316 -0.21 -10.21 4.38
N SER A 317 -0.73 -9.60 3.33
CA SER A 317 -0.95 -8.15 3.29
C SER A 317 -2.13 -7.67 4.15
N GLY A 318 -2.99 -8.59 4.59
CA GLY A 318 -4.23 -8.26 5.31
C GLY A 318 -5.16 -7.31 4.56
N ASP A 319 -4.77 -6.82 3.38
CA ASP A 319 -5.50 -5.81 2.61
C ASP A 319 -6.49 -6.42 1.60
N ARG A 320 -6.32 -7.71 1.29
CA ARG A 320 -7.16 -8.42 0.32
C ARG A 320 -8.04 -9.45 1.00
N ILE A 321 -9.19 -9.02 1.48
CA ILE A 321 -10.21 -9.94 1.98
C ILE A 321 -10.80 -10.67 0.80
N GLY A 322 -10.60 -11.99 0.75
CA GLY A 322 -11.10 -12.86 -0.32
C GLY A 322 -12.57 -13.22 -0.16
N GLY A 323 -13.13 -13.85 -1.17
CA GLY A 323 -14.46 -14.44 -1.16
C GLY A 323 -14.47 -15.90 -0.68
N GLU A 324 -13.53 -16.28 0.20
CA GLU A 324 -13.42 -17.63 0.74
C GLU A 324 -14.43 -17.85 1.87
N TRP A 325 -15.05 -19.05 1.88
CA TRP A 325 -16.01 -19.41 2.91
C TRP A 325 -15.83 -20.86 3.39
N TYR A 326 -16.35 -21.11 4.57
CA TYR A 326 -16.70 -22.43 5.09
C TYR A 326 -18.10 -22.36 5.68
N ASP A 327 -18.80 -23.50 5.69
CA ASP A 327 -20.14 -23.59 6.28
C ASP A 327 -20.45 -25.01 6.75
N ALA A 328 -21.25 -25.08 7.81
CA ALA A 328 -21.85 -26.31 8.27
C ALA A 328 -23.24 -25.99 8.83
N LEU A 329 -24.25 -26.73 8.40
CA LEU A 329 -25.64 -26.50 8.75
C LEU A 329 -26.37 -27.82 8.93
N GLU A 330 -27.17 -27.93 10.00
CA GLU A 330 -28.11 -29.03 10.17
C GLU A 330 -29.32 -28.83 9.23
N LEU A 331 -29.65 -29.87 8.48
CA LEU A 331 -30.77 -29.86 7.55
C LEU A 331 -32.05 -30.40 8.19
N PRO A 332 -33.26 -30.04 7.67
CA PRO A 332 -34.52 -30.48 8.27
C PRO A 332 -34.72 -31.99 8.34
N ASP A 333 -34.04 -32.74 7.48
CA ASP A 333 -34.07 -34.22 7.46
C ASP A 333 -33.05 -34.88 8.40
N GLY A 334 -32.30 -34.08 9.17
CA GLY A 334 -31.27 -34.53 10.11
C GLY A 334 -29.92 -34.80 9.48
N ARG A 335 -29.75 -34.54 8.18
CA ARG A 335 -28.43 -34.54 7.53
C ARG A 335 -27.66 -33.27 7.90
N THR A 336 -26.34 -33.30 7.73
CA THR A 336 -25.46 -32.15 7.94
C THR A 336 -24.89 -31.69 6.60
N LEU A 337 -25.15 -30.44 6.23
CA LEU A 337 -24.46 -29.77 5.13
C LEU A 337 -23.05 -29.41 5.55
N LEU A 338 -22.06 -29.65 4.70
CA LEU A 338 -20.69 -29.14 4.80
C LEU A 338 -20.35 -28.43 3.50
N SER A 339 -19.82 -27.22 3.54
CA SER A 339 -19.42 -26.49 2.35
C SER A 339 -18.16 -25.69 2.58
N VAL A 340 -17.25 -25.74 1.62
CA VAL A 340 -16.06 -24.88 1.54
C VAL A 340 -15.92 -24.39 0.11
N GLY A 341 -15.54 -23.14 -0.08
CA GLY A 341 -15.32 -22.62 -1.42
C GLY A 341 -14.69 -21.23 -1.40
N GLY A 342 -14.43 -20.74 -2.60
CA GLY A 342 -13.88 -19.42 -2.80
C GLY A 342 -14.16 -18.90 -4.20
N LEU A 343 -14.43 -17.61 -4.28
CA LEU A 343 -14.60 -16.94 -5.57
C LEU A 343 -13.38 -16.06 -5.88
N THR A 344 -13.14 -15.85 -7.18
CA THR A 344 -12.08 -14.97 -7.65
C THR A 344 -12.39 -13.51 -7.33
N GLY A 345 -11.35 -12.75 -6.90
CA GLY A 345 -11.48 -11.36 -6.53
C GLY A 345 -11.26 -11.12 -5.04
N HIS A 346 -11.38 -9.88 -4.62
CA HIS A 346 -11.21 -9.45 -3.23
C HIS A 346 -12.07 -8.21 -2.92
N GLY A 347 -12.15 -7.84 -1.65
CA GLY A 347 -12.87 -6.68 -1.17
C GLY A 347 -14.38 -6.89 -1.10
N VAL A 348 -15.13 -5.79 -1.06
CA VAL A 348 -16.59 -5.80 -0.84
C VAL A 348 -17.33 -6.61 -1.91
N ALA A 349 -16.93 -6.47 -3.17
CA ALA A 349 -17.58 -7.20 -4.26
C ALA A 349 -17.47 -8.73 -4.11
N ALA A 350 -16.27 -9.22 -3.78
CA ALA A 350 -16.04 -10.64 -3.52
C ALA A 350 -16.81 -11.13 -2.29
N THR A 351 -16.86 -10.34 -1.23
CA THR A 351 -17.64 -10.68 -0.02
C THR A 351 -19.14 -10.72 -0.29
N CYS A 352 -19.68 -9.79 -1.06
CA CYS A 352 -21.10 -9.82 -1.47
C CYS A 352 -21.41 -11.03 -2.36
N GLY A 353 -20.54 -11.37 -3.31
CA GLY A 353 -20.67 -12.57 -4.12
C GLY A 353 -20.65 -13.85 -3.29
N MET A 354 -19.73 -13.94 -2.32
CA MET A 354 -19.67 -15.03 -1.34
C MET A 354 -20.98 -15.14 -0.56
N ALA A 355 -21.50 -14.02 -0.05
CA ALA A 355 -22.75 -13.99 0.71
C ALA A 355 -23.93 -14.51 -0.09
N MET A 356 -24.05 -14.08 -1.35
CA MET A 356 -25.07 -14.56 -2.28
C MET A 356 -24.98 -16.07 -2.50
N LEU A 357 -23.77 -16.57 -2.77
CA LEU A 357 -23.55 -18.00 -3.05
C LEU A 357 -23.81 -18.84 -1.81
N LEU A 358 -23.33 -18.43 -0.65
CA LEU A 358 -23.54 -19.15 0.60
C LEU A 358 -25.03 -19.18 0.99
N GLY A 359 -25.75 -18.08 0.81
CA GLY A 359 -27.19 -18.02 0.97
C GLY A 359 -27.92 -18.99 0.02
N ALA A 360 -27.51 -19.05 -1.25
CA ALA A 360 -28.07 -19.97 -2.23
C ALA A 360 -27.77 -21.44 -1.87
N VAL A 361 -26.54 -21.76 -1.45
CA VAL A 361 -26.15 -23.12 -0.99
C VAL A 361 -27.05 -23.55 0.17
N ARG A 362 -27.19 -22.71 1.21
CA ARG A 362 -28.05 -23.01 2.38
C ARG A 362 -29.51 -23.21 1.99
N GLY A 363 -30.07 -22.27 1.20
CA GLY A 363 -31.47 -22.34 0.77
C GLY A 363 -31.78 -23.59 -0.06
N MET A 364 -30.90 -23.95 -1.00
CA MET A 364 -31.06 -25.14 -1.81
C MET A 364 -30.89 -26.44 -1.01
N ALA A 365 -29.93 -26.48 -0.07
CA ALA A 365 -29.73 -27.65 0.78
C ALA A 365 -30.92 -27.88 1.73
N VAL A 366 -31.46 -26.81 2.34
CA VAL A 366 -32.67 -26.86 3.18
C VAL A 366 -33.89 -27.34 2.36
N ALA A 367 -33.98 -26.97 1.07
CA ALA A 367 -34.99 -27.47 0.15
C ALA A 367 -34.77 -28.95 -0.32
N GLY A 368 -33.75 -29.62 0.23
CA GLY A 368 -33.49 -31.04 -0.08
C GLY A 368 -32.78 -31.30 -1.41
N ILE A 369 -32.15 -30.29 -2.01
CA ILE A 369 -31.43 -30.45 -3.28
C ILE A 369 -30.10 -31.17 -3.01
N GLU A 370 -29.83 -32.23 -3.76
CA GLU A 370 -28.62 -33.02 -3.71
C GLU A 370 -27.38 -32.25 -4.19
N PRO A 371 -26.15 -32.54 -3.70
CA PRO A 371 -24.94 -31.76 -3.95
C PRO A 371 -24.61 -31.57 -5.45
N GLY A 372 -24.72 -32.57 -6.29
CA GLY A 372 -24.46 -32.43 -7.73
C GLY A 372 -25.44 -31.48 -8.43
N SER A 373 -26.73 -31.60 -8.12
CA SER A 373 -27.78 -30.71 -8.65
C SER A 373 -27.64 -29.30 -8.11
N LEU A 374 -27.21 -29.16 -6.85
CA LEU A 374 -26.94 -27.87 -6.19
C LEU A 374 -25.82 -27.11 -6.92
N MET A 375 -24.70 -27.76 -7.24
CA MET A 375 -23.61 -27.16 -8.03
C MET A 375 -24.10 -26.71 -9.42
N GLY A 376 -24.91 -27.52 -10.10
CA GLY A 376 -25.49 -27.13 -11.39
C GLY A 376 -26.35 -25.86 -11.30
N ARG A 377 -27.17 -25.72 -10.26
CA ARG A 377 -28.00 -24.52 -10.03
C ARG A 377 -27.18 -23.30 -9.66
N LEU A 378 -26.11 -23.47 -8.86
CA LEU A 378 -25.15 -22.38 -8.58
C LEU A 378 -24.47 -21.88 -9.85
N ASN A 379 -24.07 -22.80 -10.75
CA ASN A 379 -23.51 -22.44 -12.05
C ASN A 379 -24.47 -21.62 -12.89
N GLN A 380 -25.77 -21.99 -12.93
CA GLN A 380 -26.82 -21.22 -13.59
C GLN A 380 -27.02 -19.84 -12.95
N LEU A 381 -26.99 -19.75 -11.61
CA LEU A 381 -27.11 -18.48 -10.88
C LEU A 381 -25.96 -17.52 -11.25
N LEU A 382 -24.75 -18.02 -11.33
CA LEU A 382 -23.59 -17.22 -11.75
C LEU A 382 -23.70 -16.75 -13.20
N ALA A 383 -24.23 -17.56 -14.09
CA ALA A 383 -24.40 -17.20 -15.51
C ALA A 383 -25.34 -15.99 -15.72
N VAL A 384 -26.27 -15.74 -14.79
CA VAL A 384 -27.21 -14.60 -14.84
C VAL A 384 -26.80 -13.47 -13.91
N SER A 385 -25.68 -13.59 -13.19
CA SER A 385 -25.16 -12.57 -12.29
C SER A 385 -24.53 -11.41 -13.07
N ALA A 386 -24.69 -10.19 -12.56
CA ALA A 386 -24.16 -8.98 -13.18
C ALA A 386 -22.62 -8.92 -13.19
N GLN A 387 -21.96 -9.68 -12.32
CA GLN A 387 -20.51 -9.76 -12.23
C GLN A 387 -20.05 -11.19 -12.52
N PRO A 388 -19.38 -11.42 -13.65
CA PRO A 388 -18.81 -12.73 -13.94
C PRO A 388 -17.70 -13.05 -12.93
N SER A 389 -17.84 -14.18 -12.24
CA SER A 389 -16.86 -14.66 -11.27
C SER A 389 -16.66 -16.15 -11.45
N LEU A 390 -15.41 -16.60 -11.28
CA LEU A 390 -15.11 -18.02 -11.21
C LEU A 390 -15.11 -18.46 -9.75
N VAL A 391 -15.76 -19.60 -9.48
CA VAL A 391 -15.92 -20.11 -8.13
C VAL A 391 -15.47 -21.55 -8.06
N GLY A 392 -14.54 -21.83 -7.14
CA GLY A 392 -14.23 -23.20 -6.73
C GLY A 392 -15.01 -23.53 -5.47
N ALA A 393 -15.72 -24.66 -5.45
CA ALA A 393 -16.50 -25.05 -4.28
C ALA A 393 -16.58 -26.57 -4.13
N VAL A 394 -16.70 -27.01 -2.88
CA VAL A 394 -17.11 -28.37 -2.51
C VAL A 394 -18.33 -28.29 -1.58
N CYS A 395 -19.30 -29.15 -1.80
CA CYS A 395 -20.50 -29.24 -1.01
C CYS A 395 -20.78 -30.72 -0.74
N GLY A 396 -21.03 -31.05 0.53
CA GLY A 396 -21.38 -32.41 0.95
C GLY A 396 -22.55 -32.42 1.92
N GLN A 397 -23.34 -33.48 1.91
CA GLN A 397 -24.41 -33.76 2.85
C GLN A 397 -24.10 -35.08 3.56
N TYR A 398 -23.91 -35.03 4.85
CA TYR A 398 -23.62 -36.20 5.69
C TYR A 398 -24.90 -36.69 6.34
N ASP A 399 -25.24 -37.99 6.16
CA ASP A 399 -26.33 -38.66 6.88
C ASP A 399 -25.76 -39.39 8.11
N PRO A 400 -26.07 -38.94 9.33
CA PRO A 400 -25.58 -39.57 10.56
C PRO A 400 -26.11 -40.99 10.80
N ARG A 401 -27.25 -41.37 10.21
CA ARG A 401 -27.87 -42.69 10.37
C ARG A 401 -27.13 -43.74 9.57
N THR A 402 -26.75 -43.43 8.32
CA THR A 402 -26.03 -44.32 7.40
C THR A 402 -24.52 -44.11 7.48
N ARG A 403 -24.09 -42.98 8.02
CA ARG A 403 -22.71 -42.47 8.03
C ARG A 403 -22.17 -42.27 6.61
N THR A 404 -23.01 -41.87 5.71
CA THR A 404 -22.67 -41.67 4.31
C THR A 404 -22.58 -40.18 4.02
N LEU A 405 -21.45 -39.74 3.44
CA LEU A 405 -21.24 -38.42 2.88
C LEU A 405 -21.51 -38.50 1.39
N VAL A 406 -22.55 -37.79 0.91
CA VAL A 406 -22.77 -37.53 -0.51
C VAL A 406 -22.20 -36.16 -0.83
N TRP A 407 -21.34 -36.05 -1.84
CA TRP A 407 -20.64 -34.80 -2.10
C TRP A 407 -20.39 -34.55 -3.59
N ALA A 408 -20.24 -33.27 -3.93
CA ALA A 408 -19.89 -32.79 -5.26
C ALA A 408 -18.86 -31.67 -5.14
N GLN A 409 -18.13 -31.42 -6.23
CA GLN A 409 -17.15 -30.36 -6.31
C GLN A 409 -17.25 -29.62 -7.65
N ALA A 410 -16.75 -28.40 -7.66
CA ALA A 410 -16.64 -27.53 -8.83
C ALA A 410 -15.23 -26.93 -8.88
N GLY A 411 -14.28 -27.62 -9.53
CA GLY A 411 -12.90 -27.14 -9.66
C GLY A 411 -12.20 -26.86 -8.33
N HIS A 412 -12.51 -27.63 -7.30
CA HIS A 412 -12.05 -27.43 -5.93
C HIS A 412 -11.20 -28.64 -5.47
N PRO A 413 -10.21 -28.46 -4.58
CA PRO A 413 -9.50 -29.59 -3.98
C PRO A 413 -10.45 -30.60 -3.35
N ALA A 414 -10.12 -31.90 -3.51
CA ALA A 414 -10.90 -32.97 -2.91
C ALA A 414 -10.86 -32.91 -1.38
N PRO A 415 -11.94 -33.23 -0.67
CA PRO A 415 -11.90 -33.48 0.75
C PRO A 415 -10.88 -34.57 1.09
N LEU A 416 -10.16 -34.43 2.20
CA LEU A 416 -9.19 -35.41 2.69
C LEU A 416 -9.79 -36.21 3.82
N LEU A 417 -9.70 -37.52 3.72
CA LEU A 417 -10.13 -38.45 4.77
C LEU A 417 -8.91 -39.00 5.50
N PHE A 418 -8.91 -38.81 6.81
CA PHE A 418 -7.88 -39.37 7.71
C PHE A 418 -8.51 -40.46 8.58
N ARG A 419 -7.90 -41.62 8.54
CA ARG A 419 -8.34 -42.83 9.27
C ARG A 419 -7.12 -43.58 9.79
N GLN A 420 -7.07 -43.89 11.07
CA GLN A 420 -6.04 -44.77 11.70
C GLN A 420 -4.59 -44.34 11.35
N GLY A 421 -4.29 -43.05 11.43
CA GLY A 421 -2.93 -42.52 11.19
C GLY A 421 -2.57 -42.31 9.72
N THR A 422 -3.44 -42.63 8.80
CA THR A 422 -3.25 -42.44 7.35
C THR A 422 -4.24 -41.42 6.80
N GLY A 423 -3.83 -40.74 5.74
CA GLY A 423 -4.68 -39.77 5.05
C GLY A 423 -4.75 -40.05 3.55
N ARG A 424 -5.89 -39.82 2.94
CA ARG A 424 -6.07 -39.87 1.49
C ARG A 424 -7.05 -38.81 0.99
N PRO A 425 -6.90 -38.33 -0.23
CA PRO A 425 -7.95 -37.56 -0.87
C PRO A 425 -9.14 -38.48 -1.23
N LEU A 426 -10.35 -37.96 -1.14
CA LEU A 426 -11.52 -38.61 -1.70
C LEU A 426 -11.45 -38.61 -3.22
N ARG A 427 -12.03 -39.63 -3.86
CA ARG A 427 -12.09 -39.69 -5.33
C ARG A 427 -13.02 -38.60 -5.86
N SER A 428 -12.45 -37.56 -6.48
CA SER A 428 -13.21 -36.43 -7.01
C SER A 428 -14.22 -36.83 -8.08
N PRO A 429 -15.50 -36.48 -7.90
CA PRO A 429 -16.46 -36.53 -8.99
C PRO A 429 -16.14 -35.42 -10.03
N ALA A 430 -16.59 -35.62 -11.27
CA ALA A 430 -16.39 -34.61 -12.32
C ALA A 430 -17.13 -33.31 -12.01
N GLY A 431 -16.44 -32.20 -12.18
CA GLY A 431 -16.98 -30.84 -11.97
C GLY A 431 -15.95 -29.78 -12.33
N VAL A 432 -16.32 -28.86 -13.23
CA VAL A 432 -15.49 -27.69 -13.59
C VAL A 432 -15.82 -26.52 -12.67
N LEU A 433 -14.96 -25.50 -12.63
CA LEU A 433 -15.24 -24.25 -11.89
C LEU A 433 -16.62 -23.71 -12.26
N LEU A 434 -17.40 -23.27 -11.26
CA LEU A 434 -18.65 -22.57 -11.49
C LEU A 434 -18.37 -21.24 -12.22
N GLY A 435 -19.21 -20.90 -13.16
CA GLY A 435 -19.06 -19.72 -14.01
C GLY A 435 -18.11 -19.91 -15.20
N ALA A 436 -17.36 -21.02 -15.29
CA ALA A 436 -16.44 -21.26 -16.41
C ALA A 436 -17.17 -21.67 -17.71
N THR A 437 -18.23 -22.45 -17.58
CA THR A 437 -18.96 -22.97 -18.76
C THR A 437 -20.45 -23.02 -18.47
N ALA A 438 -21.24 -22.43 -19.36
CA ALA A 438 -22.69 -22.51 -19.27
C ALA A 438 -23.16 -23.98 -19.49
N GLY A 439 -24.12 -24.43 -18.68
CA GLY A 439 -24.69 -25.78 -18.81
C GLY A 439 -23.77 -26.91 -18.34
N ALA A 440 -22.70 -26.62 -17.60
CA ALA A 440 -21.84 -27.65 -17.02
C ALA A 440 -22.63 -28.60 -16.12
N ALA A 441 -22.33 -29.90 -16.22
CA ALA A 441 -22.88 -30.94 -15.37
C ALA A 441 -21.90 -31.25 -14.23
N TYR A 442 -22.44 -31.49 -13.03
CA TYR A 442 -21.68 -31.80 -11.85
C TYR A 442 -22.11 -33.18 -11.32
N ALA A 443 -21.15 -34.11 -11.32
CA ALA A 443 -21.36 -35.42 -10.74
C ALA A 443 -21.27 -35.34 -9.23
N GLN A 444 -21.81 -36.34 -8.54
CA GLN A 444 -21.62 -36.54 -7.11
C GLN A 444 -21.02 -37.91 -6.82
N ALA A 445 -20.36 -38.02 -5.67
CA ALA A 445 -19.77 -39.25 -5.17
C ALA A 445 -20.26 -39.49 -3.74
N GLU A 446 -20.15 -40.75 -3.32
CA GLU A 446 -20.49 -41.20 -1.97
C GLU A 446 -19.26 -41.76 -1.27
N GLU A 447 -19.12 -41.44 0.03
CA GLU A 447 -18.09 -42.02 0.88
C GLU A 447 -18.71 -42.42 2.21
N ARG A 448 -18.42 -43.66 2.66
CA ARG A 448 -18.86 -44.15 3.94
C ARG A 448 -17.82 -43.82 5.00
N LEU A 449 -18.23 -43.10 6.02
CA LEU A 449 -17.39 -42.70 7.13
C LEU A 449 -17.55 -43.65 8.32
N GLU A 450 -16.49 -43.83 9.12
CA GLU A 450 -16.45 -44.63 10.31
C GLU A 450 -16.30 -43.73 11.56
N PRO A 451 -16.73 -44.19 12.76
CA PRO A 451 -16.48 -43.49 13.99
C PRO A 451 -14.96 -43.23 14.19
N GLY A 452 -14.60 -41.97 14.47
CA GLY A 452 -13.22 -41.53 14.60
C GLY A 452 -12.58 -40.99 13.32
N ASP A 453 -13.21 -41.19 12.17
CA ASP A 453 -12.75 -40.57 10.92
C ASP A 453 -12.70 -39.05 11.03
N LEU A 454 -11.68 -38.48 10.37
CA LEU A 454 -11.51 -37.05 10.26
C LEU A 454 -11.59 -36.66 8.80
N LEU A 455 -12.56 -35.81 8.46
CA LEU A 455 -12.72 -35.20 7.14
C LEU A 455 -12.19 -33.77 7.18
N VAL A 456 -11.28 -33.42 6.26
CA VAL A 456 -10.71 -32.08 6.13
C VAL A 456 -11.07 -31.52 4.76
N LEU A 457 -11.79 -30.39 4.75
CA LEU A 457 -12.08 -29.60 3.58
C LEU A 457 -11.26 -28.32 3.66
N HIS A 458 -10.62 -27.88 2.58
CA HIS A 458 -9.80 -26.68 2.58
C HIS A 458 -9.90 -25.95 1.26
N THR A 459 -9.80 -24.64 1.25
CA THR A 459 -9.73 -23.86 0.00
C THR A 459 -8.40 -24.09 -0.71
N GLY A 460 -8.38 -23.93 -2.02
CA GLY A 460 -7.19 -24.16 -2.86
C GLY A 460 -6.02 -23.20 -2.55
N ARG A 461 -6.25 -22.18 -1.74
CA ARG A 461 -5.26 -21.13 -1.40
C ARG A 461 -4.56 -21.35 -0.06
N LEU A 462 -4.67 -22.54 0.52
CA LEU A 462 -4.02 -22.89 1.79
C LEU A 462 -2.48 -22.86 1.68
N ALA A 463 -1.93 -23.19 0.50
CA ALA A 463 -0.53 -22.99 0.13
C ALA A 463 -0.46 -22.31 -1.25
N ARG A 464 0.73 -21.88 -1.64
CA ARG A 464 0.97 -21.20 -2.92
C ARG A 464 0.57 -22.07 -4.14
N GLU A 465 0.79 -23.36 -4.02
CA GLU A 465 0.36 -24.37 -4.99
C GLU A 465 -0.70 -25.28 -4.35
N ALA A 466 -1.83 -25.45 -5.01
CA ALA A 466 -2.95 -26.22 -4.46
C ALA A 466 -2.59 -27.70 -4.22
N GLU A 467 -1.76 -28.29 -5.07
CA GLU A 467 -1.25 -29.67 -4.90
C GLU A 467 -0.33 -29.79 -3.70
N GLY A 468 0.56 -28.81 -3.48
CA GLY A 468 1.44 -28.76 -2.32
C GLY A 468 0.68 -28.66 -1.00
N ALA A 469 -0.48 -27.97 -0.97
CA ALA A 469 -1.33 -27.93 0.22
C ALA A 469 -1.88 -29.32 0.59
N THR A 470 -2.38 -30.05 -0.38
CA THR A 470 -2.91 -31.42 -0.20
C THR A 470 -1.82 -32.36 0.32
N GLU A 471 -0.66 -32.41 -0.33
CA GLU A 471 0.45 -33.26 0.08
C GLU A 471 0.91 -32.95 1.51
N ARG A 472 1.07 -31.68 1.84
CA ARG A 472 1.49 -31.26 3.17
C ARG A 472 0.45 -31.60 4.24
N LEU A 473 -0.84 -31.45 3.98
CA LEU A 473 -1.90 -31.90 4.87
C LEU A 473 -1.83 -33.41 5.11
N LEU A 474 -1.56 -34.21 4.08
CA LEU A 474 -1.42 -35.65 4.21
C LEU A 474 -0.23 -36.04 5.08
N THR A 475 0.88 -35.30 5.07
CA THR A 475 2.01 -35.55 5.99
C THR A 475 1.65 -35.34 7.46
N LEU A 476 0.61 -34.55 7.75
CA LEU A 476 0.12 -34.29 9.10
C LEU A 476 -0.77 -35.42 9.64
N ALA A 477 -1.06 -36.48 8.86
CA ALA A 477 -1.98 -37.55 9.24
C ALA A 477 -1.75 -38.13 10.65
N PRO A 478 -0.51 -38.45 11.09
CA PRO A 478 -0.30 -38.97 12.44
C PRO A 478 -0.67 -37.98 13.55
N ARG A 479 -0.40 -36.69 13.33
CA ARG A 479 -0.73 -35.62 14.29
C ARG A 479 -2.24 -35.36 14.33
N LEU A 480 -2.89 -35.28 13.17
CA LEU A 480 -4.31 -35.01 13.04
C LEU A 480 -5.17 -36.14 13.63
N THR A 481 -4.80 -37.41 13.38
CA THR A 481 -5.53 -38.58 13.92
C THR A 481 -5.31 -38.77 15.43
N ALA A 482 -4.16 -38.37 15.98
CA ALA A 482 -3.88 -38.39 17.40
C ALA A 482 -4.54 -37.22 18.18
N ALA A 483 -4.94 -36.18 17.51
CA ALA A 483 -5.58 -35.02 18.12
C ALA A 483 -6.91 -35.42 18.81
N ARG A 484 -7.21 -34.78 19.95
CA ARG A 484 -8.39 -35.15 20.79
C ARG A 484 -9.68 -34.47 20.30
N SER A 485 -9.55 -33.36 19.57
CA SER A 485 -10.70 -32.59 19.10
C SER A 485 -10.43 -31.98 17.71
N PRO A 486 -11.48 -31.61 16.94
CA PRO A 486 -11.33 -30.87 15.70
C PRO A 486 -10.61 -29.52 15.87
N GLN A 487 -10.75 -28.86 17.02
CA GLN A 487 -10.03 -27.60 17.32
C GLN A 487 -8.52 -27.81 17.39
N GLU A 488 -8.11 -28.91 18.00
CA GLU A 488 -6.68 -29.26 18.04
C GLU A 488 -6.16 -29.53 16.63
N CYS A 489 -6.96 -30.19 15.78
CA CYS A 489 -6.61 -30.38 14.36
C CYS A 489 -6.49 -29.03 13.62
N VAL A 490 -7.43 -28.11 13.84
CA VAL A 490 -7.35 -26.76 13.27
C VAL A 490 -6.08 -26.05 13.70
N ARG A 491 -5.70 -26.14 14.98
CA ARG A 491 -4.44 -25.55 15.47
C ARG A 491 -3.21 -26.15 14.80
N ILE A 492 -3.17 -27.48 14.65
CA ILE A 492 -2.09 -28.17 13.93
C ILE A 492 -1.97 -27.67 12.48
N VAL A 493 -3.08 -27.48 11.80
CA VAL A 493 -3.10 -26.93 10.43
C VAL A 493 -2.64 -25.46 10.44
N ALA A 494 -3.13 -24.64 11.37
CA ALA A 494 -2.74 -23.25 11.49
C ALA A 494 -1.24 -23.10 11.78
N GLU A 495 -0.67 -23.94 12.65
CA GLU A 495 0.79 -23.97 12.90
C GLU A 495 1.58 -24.41 11.65
N ALA A 496 1.07 -25.38 10.89
CA ALA A 496 1.76 -25.86 9.71
C ALA A 496 1.76 -24.89 8.53
N PHE A 497 0.74 -24.05 8.41
CA PHE A 497 0.52 -23.15 7.27
C PHE A 497 0.53 -21.67 7.68
N GLY A 498 0.70 -21.32 8.95
CA GLY A 498 0.62 -19.94 9.44
C GLY A 498 1.61 -18.99 8.78
N ASP A 499 2.83 -19.43 8.59
CA ASP A 499 3.94 -18.65 8.03
C ASP A 499 4.00 -18.66 6.48
N GLU A 500 3.08 -19.35 5.83
CA GLU A 500 3.03 -19.39 4.37
C GLU A 500 2.53 -18.03 3.80
N PRO A 501 3.30 -17.41 2.90
CA PRO A 501 2.84 -16.20 2.21
C PRO A 501 1.66 -16.53 1.30
N ARG A 502 0.53 -15.87 1.52
CA ARG A 502 -0.67 -16.05 0.70
C ARG A 502 -1.27 -14.73 0.24
N GLU A 503 -1.72 -14.71 -1.00
CA GLU A 503 -2.29 -13.52 -1.62
C GLU A 503 -3.73 -13.22 -1.17
N SER A 504 -4.44 -14.23 -0.68
CA SER A 504 -5.81 -14.10 -0.15
C SER A 504 -6.01 -15.05 1.02
N ASP A 505 -7.09 -14.83 1.76
CA ASP A 505 -7.46 -15.70 2.88
C ASP A 505 -7.65 -17.15 2.41
N ALA A 506 -7.39 -18.10 3.33
CA ALA A 506 -7.64 -19.51 3.11
C ALA A 506 -8.45 -20.08 4.27
N CYS A 507 -9.44 -20.92 3.97
CA CYS A 507 -10.28 -21.54 4.99
C CYS A 507 -10.07 -23.04 5.06
N VAL A 508 -10.18 -23.59 6.27
CA VAL A 508 -10.20 -25.02 6.55
C VAL A 508 -11.42 -25.34 7.42
N LEU A 509 -12.13 -26.41 7.07
CA LEU A 509 -13.22 -27.00 7.84
C LEU A 509 -12.86 -28.45 8.15
N ILE A 510 -12.91 -28.79 9.42
CA ILE A 510 -12.57 -30.13 9.92
C ILE A 510 -13.79 -30.74 10.60
N ALA A 511 -14.14 -31.93 10.16
CA ALA A 511 -15.26 -32.68 10.72
C ALA A 511 -14.76 -34.05 11.21
N ARG A 512 -15.04 -34.37 12.48
CA ARG A 512 -14.77 -35.69 13.08
C ARG A 512 -16.06 -36.43 13.27
N VAL A 513 -16.13 -37.68 12.84
CA VAL A 513 -17.27 -38.56 13.11
C VAL A 513 -17.21 -38.98 14.59
N ALA A 514 -18.19 -38.55 15.37
CA ALA A 514 -18.28 -38.91 16.77
C ALA A 514 -18.52 -40.41 16.91
N GLY A 515 -17.88 -41.01 17.90
CA GLY A 515 -18.24 -42.37 18.31
C GLY A 515 -19.70 -42.41 18.78
N THR A 516 -20.41 -43.48 18.48
CA THR A 516 -21.70 -43.75 19.12
C THR A 516 -21.41 -43.87 20.60
N GLY A 517 -21.72 -42.80 21.39
CA GLY A 517 -21.49 -42.79 22.82
C GLY A 517 -22.17 -44.00 23.45
N ALA A 518 -21.44 -44.64 24.37
CA ALA A 518 -22.00 -45.61 25.28
C ALA A 518 -22.95 -44.94 26.26
#